data_2bd74268ee53655179bd9c6aa9f99f05
#
_entry.id   2bd74268ee53655179bd9c6aa9f99f05
#
_cell.length_a   1.000
_cell.length_b   1.000
_cell.length_c   1.000
_cell.angle_alpha   90.00
_cell.angle_beta   90.00
_cell.angle_gamma   90.00
#
_symmetry.space_group_name_H-M   'P 1'
#
loop_
_entity.id
_entity.type
_entity.pdbx_description
1 polymer ?
#
loop_
_entity_poly.entity_id
_entity_poly.type
_entity_poly.pdbx_seq_one_letter_code
_entity_poly.pdbx_strand_id
1 'polypeptide(L)'
;MRSAFDKKDASSNVRAINQEAIRKYIADAPWGLGLAAGYDNVPANNNYKKLSTIPPDSEYVFIWVHTGPIGITTFLILTAIMFLGACSVVFFRIKSRSLMGVGAGLCGAFAAIQLGGYGNQVLMQFPNCLIFYGGLAIVYVLPYIEPEWVAMEEKRLEEQRERKRIKLEKKLASRV
;
A
#
# COMPACT_ATOMS: atom_id res chain seq x y z
N MET A 1 -7.81 21.60 4.60
CA MET A 1 -7.33 21.02 3.34
C MET A 1 -6.64 22.00 2.37
N ARG A 2 -6.51 23.29 2.67
CA ARG A 2 -5.84 24.27 1.79
C ARG A 2 -4.31 24.37 1.95
N SER A 3 -3.71 23.86 3.02
CA SER A 3 -2.27 24.04 3.28
C SER A 3 -1.35 23.12 2.45
N ALA A 4 -1.81 21.96 2.03
CA ALA A 4 -0.97 20.99 1.30
C ALA A 4 -0.56 21.45 -0.12
N PHE A 5 -1.19 22.49 -0.66
CA PHE A 5 -0.92 23.07 -1.98
C PHE A 5 -0.43 24.52 -1.91
N ASP A 6 -0.16 25.04 -0.71
CA ASP A 6 0.33 26.39 -0.56
C ASP A 6 1.84 26.41 -0.80
N LYS A 7 2.28 27.10 -1.86
CA LYS A 7 3.71 27.29 -2.20
C LYS A 7 4.52 27.98 -1.11
N LYS A 8 3.88 28.44 -0.04
CA LYS A 8 4.51 29.06 1.15
C LYS A 8 4.74 28.05 2.29
N ASP A 9 4.31 26.79 2.15
CA ASP A 9 4.56 25.77 3.15
C ASP A 9 6.05 25.42 3.16
N ALA A 10 6.72 25.61 4.30
CA ALA A 10 8.16 25.35 4.45
C ALA A 10 8.54 23.91 4.06
N SER A 11 7.67 22.95 4.34
CA SER A 11 7.84 21.54 3.99
C SER A 11 7.79 21.31 2.47
N SER A 12 6.89 21.98 1.75
CA SER A 12 6.80 21.93 0.29
C SER A 12 8.03 22.53 -0.38
N ASN A 13 8.57 23.63 0.15
CA ASN A 13 9.78 24.27 -0.37
C ASN A 13 11.02 23.39 -0.20
N VAL A 14 11.18 22.75 0.97
CA VAL A 14 12.32 21.83 1.20
C VAL A 14 12.28 20.65 0.24
N ARG A 15 11.10 20.06 -0.01
CA ARG A 15 10.95 19.00 -1.01
C ARG A 15 11.33 19.45 -2.42
N ALA A 16 10.87 20.63 -2.82
CA ALA A 16 11.19 21.17 -4.14
C ALA A 16 12.70 21.37 -4.31
N ILE A 17 13.39 21.90 -3.29
CA ILE A 17 14.84 22.08 -3.28
C ILE A 17 15.56 20.72 -3.37
N ASN A 18 15.15 19.73 -2.56
CA ASN A 18 15.73 18.40 -2.57
C ASN A 18 15.53 17.71 -3.93
N GLN A 19 14.34 17.80 -4.50
CA GLN A 19 14.05 17.19 -5.81
C GLN A 19 14.83 17.84 -6.94
N GLU A 20 15.00 19.16 -6.91
CA GLU A 20 15.83 19.88 -7.88
C GLU A 20 17.31 19.49 -7.77
N ALA A 21 17.82 19.38 -6.55
CA ALA A 21 19.19 18.93 -6.29
C ALA A 21 19.40 17.48 -6.75
N ILE A 22 18.44 16.57 -6.44
CA ILE A 22 18.48 15.18 -6.91
C ILE A 22 18.49 15.13 -8.44
N ARG A 23 17.62 15.90 -9.10
CA ARG A 23 17.53 15.96 -10.56
C ARG A 23 18.85 16.36 -11.21
N LYS A 24 19.58 17.27 -10.57
CA LYS A 24 20.88 17.74 -11.05
C LYS A 24 21.94 16.64 -11.00
N TYR A 25 21.97 15.84 -9.93
CA TYR A 25 23.01 14.84 -9.72
C TYR A 25 22.65 13.45 -10.25
N ILE A 26 21.37 13.14 -10.47
CA ILE A 26 20.95 11.81 -10.95
C ILE A 26 21.39 11.54 -12.39
N ALA A 27 21.64 12.60 -13.17
CA ALA A 27 22.18 12.47 -14.53
C ALA A 27 23.56 11.81 -14.54
N ASP A 28 24.34 11.97 -13.47
CA ASP A 28 25.66 11.38 -13.31
C ASP A 28 25.58 9.93 -12.82
N ALA A 29 24.40 9.49 -12.37
CA ALA A 29 24.14 8.14 -11.84
C ALA A 29 22.99 7.43 -12.61
N PRO A 30 23.16 7.15 -13.92
CA PRO A 30 22.08 6.63 -14.76
C PRO A 30 21.55 5.26 -14.31
N TRP A 31 22.35 4.51 -13.57
CA TRP A 31 21.96 3.18 -13.03
C TRP A 31 21.58 3.23 -11.53
N GLY A 32 21.55 4.44 -10.94
CA GLY A 32 21.33 4.63 -9.52
C GLY A 32 22.57 4.37 -8.66
N LEU A 33 22.40 4.59 -7.34
CA LEU A 33 23.49 4.43 -6.36
C LEU A 33 23.74 2.95 -5.98
N GLY A 34 22.76 2.08 -6.21
CA GLY A 34 22.72 0.71 -5.70
C GLY A 34 21.91 0.56 -4.41
N LEU A 35 21.31 -0.61 -4.19
CA LEU A 35 20.43 -0.89 -3.06
C LEU A 35 21.11 -0.83 -1.69
N ALA A 36 22.43 -1.09 -1.63
CA ALA A 36 23.21 -1.04 -0.40
C ALA A 36 23.81 0.34 -0.10
N ALA A 37 23.60 1.33 -0.97
CA ALA A 37 24.14 2.67 -0.81
C ALA A 37 23.28 3.49 0.17
N GLY A 38 23.43 3.20 1.48
CA GLY A 38 22.97 4.13 2.52
C GLY A 38 23.88 5.35 2.59
N TYR A 39 23.40 6.43 3.21
CA TYR A 39 24.13 7.68 3.38
C TYR A 39 25.59 7.52 3.83
N ASP A 40 25.81 6.62 4.78
CA ASP A 40 27.10 6.40 5.43
C ASP A 40 28.01 5.45 4.65
N ASN A 41 27.46 4.68 3.73
CA ASN A 41 28.17 3.58 3.06
C ASN A 41 28.78 3.98 1.70
N VAL A 42 28.48 5.18 1.18
CA VAL A 42 29.06 5.64 -0.07
C VAL A 42 30.42 6.25 0.20
N PRO A 43 31.53 5.69 -0.38
CA PRO A 43 32.88 6.21 -0.16
C PRO A 43 33.01 7.68 -0.52
N ALA A 44 33.84 8.42 0.22
CA ALA A 44 34.01 9.87 0.04
C ALA A 44 34.53 10.27 -1.35
N ASN A 45 35.25 9.37 -2.01
CA ASN A 45 35.77 9.52 -3.37
C ASN A 45 34.78 9.12 -4.47
N ASN A 46 33.57 8.66 -4.12
CA ASN A 46 32.54 8.33 -5.08
C ASN A 46 31.89 9.62 -5.60
N ASN A 47 31.82 9.76 -6.93
CA ASN A 47 31.16 10.89 -7.57
C ASN A 47 29.70 11.07 -7.18
N TYR A 48 29.04 10.00 -6.73
CA TYR A 48 27.64 9.98 -6.29
C TYR A 48 27.44 10.34 -4.83
N LYS A 49 28.50 10.64 -4.08
CA LYS A 49 28.42 11.02 -2.65
C LYS A 49 27.42 12.14 -2.40
N LYS A 50 27.40 13.14 -3.26
CA LYS A 50 26.45 14.27 -3.14
C LYS A 50 25.00 13.81 -3.26
N LEU A 51 24.70 12.90 -4.19
CA LEU A 51 23.36 12.35 -4.35
C LEU A 51 22.92 11.54 -3.12
N SER A 52 23.84 10.79 -2.51
CA SER A 52 23.57 10.01 -1.29
C SER A 52 23.28 10.87 -0.05
N THR A 53 23.66 12.15 -0.05
CA THR A 53 23.42 13.07 1.08
C THR A 53 22.10 13.82 1.01
N ILE A 54 21.38 13.76 -0.12
CA ILE A 54 20.10 14.45 -0.30
C ILE A 54 18.97 13.51 0.04
N PRO A 55 18.12 13.83 1.07
CA PRO A 55 17.00 12.97 1.43
C PRO A 55 15.98 12.90 0.29
N PRO A 56 15.65 11.71 -0.22
CA PRO A 56 14.51 11.55 -1.11
C PRO A 56 13.23 11.54 -0.29
N ASP A 57 12.42 12.58 -0.41
CA ASP A 57 11.17 12.73 0.35
C ASP A 57 10.03 11.85 -0.18
N SER A 58 10.20 11.26 -1.36
CA SER A 58 9.22 10.38 -2.02
C SER A 58 9.76 8.97 -2.15
N GLU A 59 8.91 7.97 -1.95
CA GLU A 59 9.23 6.56 -2.20
C GLU A 59 9.72 6.32 -3.62
N TYR A 60 9.06 6.93 -4.60
CA TYR A 60 9.41 6.77 -6.01
C TYR A 60 10.77 7.39 -6.35
N VAL A 61 11.06 8.55 -5.76
CA VAL A 61 12.37 9.19 -5.90
C VAL A 61 13.43 8.35 -5.21
N PHE A 62 13.15 7.79 -4.04
CA PHE A 62 14.05 6.87 -3.34
C PHE A 62 14.40 5.66 -4.21
N ILE A 63 13.40 4.97 -4.75
CA ILE A 63 13.61 3.82 -5.64
C ILE A 63 14.41 4.23 -6.87
N TRP A 64 14.07 5.37 -7.48
CA TRP A 64 14.78 5.86 -8.66
C TRP A 64 16.25 6.17 -8.36
N VAL A 65 16.55 6.88 -7.28
CA VAL A 65 17.91 7.21 -6.87
C VAL A 65 18.76 5.96 -6.64
N HIS A 66 18.17 4.89 -6.06
CA HIS A 66 18.92 3.68 -5.76
C HIS A 66 19.01 2.69 -6.93
N THR A 67 18.00 2.60 -7.78
CA THR A 67 17.91 1.56 -8.82
C THR A 67 17.89 2.10 -10.25
N GLY A 68 17.95 3.41 -10.41
CA GLY A 68 17.87 4.06 -11.70
C GLY A 68 16.51 3.93 -12.40
N PRO A 69 16.40 4.37 -13.67
CA PRO A 69 15.14 4.33 -14.41
C PRO A 69 14.63 2.92 -14.66
N ILE A 70 15.51 1.94 -14.79
CA ILE A 70 15.11 0.53 -14.98
C ILE A 70 14.43 0.02 -13.71
N GLY A 71 15.00 0.28 -12.53
CA GLY A 71 14.44 -0.21 -11.29
C GLY A 71 13.09 0.40 -10.96
N ILE A 72 12.94 1.72 -11.10
CA ILE A 72 11.64 2.38 -10.87
C ILE A 72 10.59 1.91 -11.87
N THR A 73 10.94 1.75 -13.15
CA THR A 73 10.00 1.25 -14.17
C THR A 73 9.56 -0.17 -13.85
N THR A 74 10.50 -1.05 -13.50
CA THR A 74 10.20 -2.43 -13.09
C THR A 74 9.31 -2.46 -11.86
N PHE A 75 9.61 -1.65 -10.85
CA PHE A 75 8.79 -1.54 -9.64
C PHE A 75 7.35 -1.13 -9.96
N LEU A 76 7.16 -0.09 -10.80
CA LEU A 76 5.82 0.38 -11.18
C LEU A 76 5.06 -0.67 -11.99
N ILE A 77 5.70 -1.36 -12.92
CA ILE A 77 5.07 -2.43 -13.71
C ILE A 77 4.65 -3.59 -12.80
N LEU A 78 5.54 -4.06 -11.94
CA LEU A 78 5.25 -5.20 -11.05
C LEU A 78 4.13 -4.87 -10.06
N THR A 79 4.17 -3.69 -9.44
CA THR A 79 3.10 -3.27 -8.52
C THR A 79 1.77 -3.08 -9.23
N ALA A 80 1.77 -2.57 -10.47
CA ALA A 80 0.56 -2.46 -11.28
C ALA A 80 -0.01 -3.85 -11.63
N ILE A 81 0.82 -4.80 -12.06
CA ILE A 81 0.40 -6.17 -12.36
C ILE A 81 -0.20 -6.84 -11.12
N MET A 82 0.47 -6.72 -9.97
CA MET A 82 -0.01 -7.28 -8.70
C MET A 82 -1.36 -6.67 -8.30
N PHE A 83 -1.51 -5.36 -8.39
CA PHE A 83 -2.74 -4.65 -8.05
C PHE A 83 -3.90 -5.01 -8.99
N LEU A 84 -3.69 -4.96 -10.30
CA LEU A 84 -4.71 -5.31 -11.29
C LEU A 84 -5.11 -6.78 -11.19
N GLY A 85 -4.14 -7.67 -10.93
CA GLY A 85 -4.41 -9.07 -10.64
C GLY A 85 -5.28 -9.25 -9.40
N ALA A 86 -4.98 -8.56 -8.30
CA ALA A 86 -5.79 -8.60 -7.08
C ALA A 86 -7.20 -8.06 -7.32
N CYS A 87 -7.35 -6.95 -8.03
CA CYS A 87 -8.66 -6.43 -8.43
C CYS A 87 -9.43 -7.46 -9.27
N SER A 88 -8.78 -8.12 -10.21
CA SER A 88 -9.39 -9.17 -11.04
C SER A 88 -9.88 -10.34 -10.18
N VAL A 89 -9.12 -10.76 -9.17
CA VAL A 89 -9.54 -11.80 -8.22
C VAL A 89 -10.80 -11.38 -7.47
N VAL A 90 -10.82 -10.14 -6.94
CA VAL A 90 -11.97 -9.62 -6.19
C VAL A 90 -13.22 -9.56 -7.04
N PHE A 91 -13.13 -9.07 -8.28
CA PHE A 91 -14.30 -8.86 -9.12
C PHE A 91 -14.80 -10.11 -9.85
N PHE A 92 -13.90 -11.03 -10.20
CA PHE A 92 -14.27 -12.16 -11.06
C PHE A 92 -14.21 -13.53 -10.38
N ARG A 93 -13.48 -13.67 -9.28
CA ARG A 93 -13.30 -14.97 -8.62
C ARG A 93 -14.07 -15.12 -7.33
N ILE A 94 -14.31 -14.03 -6.59
CA ILE A 94 -15.03 -14.04 -5.33
C ILE A 94 -16.53 -13.83 -5.58
N LYS A 95 -17.37 -14.72 -5.04
CA LYS A 95 -18.84 -14.66 -5.15
C LYS A 95 -19.49 -14.13 -3.88
N SER A 96 -18.91 -14.40 -2.71
CA SER A 96 -19.39 -13.91 -1.43
C SER A 96 -19.21 -12.39 -1.33
N ARG A 97 -20.31 -11.67 -1.07
CA ARG A 97 -20.28 -10.20 -0.92
C ARG A 97 -19.44 -9.74 0.27
N SER A 98 -19.43 -10.53 1.35
CA SER A 98 -18.63 -10.20 2.54
C SER A 98 -17.15 -10.29 2.25
N LEU A 99 -16.68 -11.37 1.60
CA LEU A 99 -15.27 -11.52 1.18
C LEU A 99 -14.89 -10.54 0.09
N MET A 100 -15.78 -10.24 -0.84
CA MET A 100 -15.55 -9.19 -1.86
C MET A 100 -15.29 -7.83 -1.18
N GLY A 101 -16.05 -7.50 -0.13
CA GLY A 101 -15.84 -6.29 0.66
C GLY A 101 -14.45 -6.25 1.33
N VAL A 102 -14.01 -7.38 1.91
CA VAL A 102 -12.67 -7.51 2.49
C VAL A 102 -11.59 -7.32 1.43
N GLY A 103 -11.72 -8.02 0.30
CA GLY A 103 -10.77 -7.92 -0.82
C GLY A 103 -10.68 -6.51 -1.40
N ALA A 104 -11.83 -5.87 -1.60
CA ALA A 104 -11.88 -4.48 -2.07
C ALA A 104 -11.24 -3.51 -1.07
N GLY A 105 -11.45 -3.70 0.23
CA GLY A 105 -10.80 -2.92 1.29
C GLY A 105 -9.28 -3.05 1.26
N LEU A 106 -8.75 -4.26 1.09
CA LEU A 106 -7.31 -4.52 0.98
C LEU A 106 -6.71 -3.91 -0.30
N CYS A 107 -7.41 -4.01 -1.44
CA CYS A 107 -7.01 -3.33 -2.67
C CYS A 107 -7.00 -1.81 -2.49
N GLY A 108 -8.01 -1.26 -1.80
CA GLY A 108 -8.07 0.17 -1.47
C GLY A 108 -6.92 0.61 -0.56
N ALA A 109 -6.57 -0.18 0.45
CA ALA A 109 -5.43 0.08 1.33
C ALA A 109 -4.10 0.08 0.55
N PHE A 110 -3.91 -0.89 -0.36
CA PHE A 110 -2.76 -0.91 -1.25
C PHE A 110 -2.67 0.37 -2.10
N ALA A 111 -3.76 0.76 -2.75
CA ALA A 111 -3.81 1.98 -3.57
C ALA A 111 -3.51 3.24 -2.73
N ALA A 112 -4.05 3.31 -1.50
CA ALA A 112 -3.80 4.44 -0.60
C ALA A 112 -2.32 4.55 -0.20
N ILE A 113 -1.66 3.41 0.08
CA ILE A 113 -0.21 3.38 0.39
C ILE A 113 0.61 3.82 -0.82
N GLN A 114 0.25 3.35 -2.03
CA GLN A 114 0.92 3.78 -3.26
C GLN A 114 0.79 5.30 -3.48
N LEU A 115 -0.39 5.86 -3.30
CA LEU A 115 -0.60 7.30 -3.42
C LEU A 115 0.17 8.07 -2.34
N GLY A 116 0.19 7.55 -1.10
CA GLY A 116 0.97 8.12 0.01
C GLY A 116 2.47 8.13 -0.26
N GLY A 117 2.98 7.13 -0.99
CA GLY A 117 4.38 7.02 -1.41
C GLY A 117 4.87 8.18 -2.29
N TYR A 118 3.97 8.91 -2.92
CA TYR A 118 4.33 10.12 -3.66
C TYR A 118 4.86 11.23 -2.76
N GLY A 119 4.28 11.39 -1.59
CA GLY A 119 4.62 12.47 -0.66
C GLY A 119 5.56 12.08 0.48
N ASN A 120 5.80 10.79 0.70
CA ASN A 120 6.66 10.30 1.78
C ASN A 120 7.10 8.86 1.51
N GLN A 121 8.16 8.40 2.18
CA GLN A 121 8.61 7.01 2.15
C GLN A 121 7.74 6.16 3.10
N VAL A 122 6.54 5.78 2.66
CA VAL A 122 5.59 5.02 3.49
C VAL A 122 5.72 3.52 3.34
N LEU A 123 6.24 3.02 2.21
CA LEU A 123 6.31 1.61 1.87
C LEU A 123 7.32 0.85 2.75
N MET A 124 8.45 1.51 3.08
CA MET A 124 9.50 0.93 3.92
C MET A 124 9.20 1.01 5.42
N GLN A 125 8.14 1.72 5.81
CA GLN A 125 7.79 1.92 7.21
C GLN A 125 6.90 0.79 7.72
N PHE A 126 7.23 0.28 8.91
CA PHE A 126 6.32 -0.61 9.65
C PHE A 126 5.18 0.22 10.27
N PRO A 127 3.90 -0.22 10.22
CA PRO A 127 3.39 -1.50 9.68
C PRO A 127 2.96 -1.47 8.20
N ASN A 128 3.18 -0.39 7.47
CA ASN A 128 2.67 -0.18 6.12
C ASN A 128 3.15 -1.25 5.12
N CYS A 129 4.41 -1.67 5.24
CA CYS A 129 4.96 -2.75 4.41
C CYS A 129 4.19 -4.07 4.58
N LEU A 130 3.72 -4.40 5.80
CA LEU A 130 2.93 -5.61 6.03
C LEU A 130 1.55 -5.51 5.36
N ILE A 131 0.89 -4.35 5.46
CA ILE A 131 -0.41 -4.12 4.83
C ILE A 131 -0.27 -4.13 3.31
N PHE A 132 0.80 -3.54 2.80
CA PHE A 132 1.06 -3.46 1.36
C PHE A 132 1.26 -4.84 0.72
N TYR A 133 2.22 -5.60 1.19
CA TYR A 133 2.52 -6.93 0.64
C TYR A 133 1.57 -8.00 1.16
N GLY A 134 1.32 -8.03 2.45
CA GLY A 134 0.45 -9.01 3.09
C GLY A 134 -1.01 -8.85 2.68
N GLY A 135 -1.50 -7.62 2.53
CA GLY A 135 -2.86 -7.34 2.10
C GLY A 135 -3.16 -7.91 0.72
N LEU A 136 -2.26 -7.70 -0.26
CA LEU A 136 -2.44 -8.31 -1.58
C LEU A 136 -2.30 -9.84 -1.56
N ALA A 137 -1.36 -10.38 -0.79
CA ALA A 137 -1.23 -11.83 -0.64
C ALA A 137 -2.53 -12.46 -0.11
N ILE A 138 -3.16 -11.82 0.89
CA ILE A 138 -4.47 -12.26 1.41
C ILE A 138 -5.51 -12.23 0.29
N VAL A 139 -5.61 -11.17 -0.52
CA VAL A 139 -6.57 -11.10 -1.63
C VAL A 139 -6.47 -12.31 -2.56
N TYR A 140 -5.26 -12.73 -2.91
CA TYR A 140 -5.05 -13.90 -3.77
C TYR A 140 -5.46 -15.23 -3.10
N VAL A 141 -5.49 -15.29 -1.78
CA VAL A 141 -5.92 -16.48 -1.01
C VAL A 141 -7.44 -16.53 -0.79
N LEU A 142 -8.14 -15.36 -0.80
CA LEU A 142 -9.58 -15.30 -0.53
C LEU A 142 -10.44 -16.31 -1.30
N PRO A 143 -10.25 -16.57 -2.61
CA PRO A 143 -11.06 -17.55 -3.34
C PRO A 143 -10.93 -18.98 -2.82
N TYR A 144 -9.81 -19.33 -2.21
CA TYR A 144 -9.55 -20.69 -1.69
C TYR A 144 -10.24 -20.93 -0.35
N ILE A 145 -10.41 -19.88 0.45
CA ILE A 145 -11.08 -19.94 1.75
C ILE A 145 -12.58 -19.61 1.64
N GLU A 146 -13.07 -19.18 0.49
CA GLU A 146 -14.46 -18.78 0.31
C GLU A 146 -15.48 -19.86 0.69
N PRO A 147 -15.31 -21.16 0.33
CA PRO A 147 -16.28 -22.18 0.70
C PRO A 147 -16.45 -22.33 2.21
N GLU A 148 -15.35 -22.32 2.95
CA GLU A 148 -15.39 -22.41 4.41
C GLU A 148 -15.97 -21.14 5.05
N TRP A 149 -15.65 -19.99 4.48
CA TRP A 149 -16.16 -18.71 4.92
C TRP A 149 -17.69 -18.64 4.79
N VAL A 150 -18.24 -19.06 3.64
CA VAL A 150 -19.68 -19.06 3.38
C VAL A 150 -20.39 -19.99 4.37
N ALA A 151 -19.85 -21.20 4.59
CA ALA A 151 -20.43 -22.13 5.55
C ALA A 151 -20.44 -21.58 6.99
N MET A 152 -19.38 -20.89 7.40
CA MET A 152 -19.33 -20.21 8.71
C MET A 152 -20.32 -19.03 8.78
N GLU A 153 -20.49 -18.29 7.71
CA GLU A 153 -21.43 -17.17 7.66
C GLU A 153 -22.89 -17.63 7.74
N GLU A 154 -23.23 -18.69 7.03
CA GLU A 154 -24.55 -19.33 7.10
C GLU A 154 -24.88 -19.79 8.53
N LYS A 155 -23.96 -20.54 9.15
CA LYS A 155 -24.12 -20.99 10.54
C LYS A 155 -24.32 -19.82 11.51
N ARG A 156 -23.57 -18.76 11.35
CA ARG A 156 -23.71 -17.53 12.15
C ARG A 156 -25.07 -16.87 11.97
N LEU A 157 -25.57 -16.84 10.75
CA LEU A 157 -26.88 -16.27 10.45
C LEU A 157 -28.02 -17.12 11.05
N GLU A 158 -27.90 -18.43 10.99
CA GLU A 158 -28.87 -19.35 11.63
C GLU A 158 -28.91 -19.14 13.15
N GLU A 159 -27.76 -19.14 13.80
CA GLU A 159 -27.69 -18.87 15.25
C GLU A 159 -28.30 -17.50 15.63
N GLN A 160 -28.05 -16.46 14.79
CA GLN A 160 -28.65 -15.16 15.02
C GLN A 160 -30.18 -15.16 14.86
N ARG A 161 -30.70 -15.88 13.87
CA ARG A 161 -32.15 -16.03 13.65
C ARG A 161 -32.80 -16.75 14.83
N GLU A 162 -32.19 -17.82 15.30
CA GLU A 162 -32.69 -18.58 16.46
C GLU A 162 -32.69 -17.73 17.74
N ARG A 163 -31.59 -17.00 18.01
CA ARG A 163 -31.53 -16.06 19.15
C ARG A 163 -32.64 -14.99 19.08
N LYS A 164 -32.92 -14.45 17.89
CA LYS A 164 -34.00 -13.48 17.70
C LYS A 164 -35.37 -14.09 17.95
N ARG A 165 -35.58 -15.32 17.47
CA ARG A 165 -36.83 -16.07 17.66
C ARG A 165 -37.09 -16.34 19.13
N ILE A 166 -36.10 -16.84 19.88
CA ILE A 166 -36.21 -17.09 21.32
C ILE A 166 -36.51 -15.78 22.10
N LYS A 167 -35.84 -14.65 21.71
CA LYS A 167 -36.13 -13.35 22.32
C LYS A 167 -37.54 -12.87 22.06
N LEU A 168 -38.09 -13.11 20.87
CA LEU A 168 -39.45 -12.75 20.51
C LEU A 168 -40.47 -13.56 21.30
N GLU A 169 -40.26 -14.86 21.40
CA GLU A 169 -41.11 -15.79 22.16
C GLU A 169 -41.15 -15.39 23.65
N LYS A 170 -39.99 -15.10 24.26
CA LYS A 170 -39.92 -14.61 25.63
C LYS A 170 -40.66 -13.29 25.85
N LYS A 171 -40.57 -12.38 24.87
CA LYS A 171 -41.27 -11.09 24.93
C LYS A 171 -42.80 -11.23 24.79
N LEU A 172 -43.25 -12.19 24.01
CA LEU A 172 -44.67 -12.49 23.88
C LEU A 172 -45.22 -13.16 25.15
N ALA A 173 -44.50 -14.13 25.72
CA ALA A 173 -44.85 -14.78 26.97
C ALA A 173 -44.90 -13.83 28.18
N SER A 174 -44.13 -12.75 28.17
CA SER A 174 -44.16 -11.75 29.26
C SER A 174 -45.26 -10.70 29.13
N ARG A 175 -46.04 -10.74 28.06
CA ARG A 175 -47.18 -9.82 27.83
C ARG A 175 -48.57 -10.46 28.11
N VAL A 176 -48.60 -11.75 28.38
CA VAL A 176 -49.75 -12.51 28.84
C VAL A 176 -49.68 -12.66 30.36
#